data_d421df6ab32fa33caf65c29a97d12264
#
_entry.id   d421df6ab32fa33caf65c29a97d12264
#
_cell.length_a   1.000
_cell.length_b   1.000
_cell.length_c   1.000
_cell.angle_alpha   90.00
_cell.angle_beta   90.00
_cell.angle_gamma   90.00
#
_symmetry.space_group_name_H-M   'P 1'
#
loop_
_entity.id
_entity.type
_entity.pdbx_description
1 polymer ?
#
loop_
_entity_poly.entity_id
_entity_poly.type
_entity_poly.pdbx_seq_one_letter_code
_entity_poly.pdbx_strand_id
1 'polypeptide(L)'
;MKFIKTSFILLTVTLFIFACAETKTTDTNSAANTVVVTNPTVQPTAAIDELASVEKIYLETCVKCHRENGEGGAADFGGKKIKVPSYQSKGAMNASDDKLYDYIANGEEDEMPAFKDRLTEQQMRDLVKYIRREFQKK
;
A
#
# COMPACT_ATOMS: atom_id res chain seq x y z
N MET A 1 -11.11 10.21 48.26
CA MET A 1 -10.98 9.22 49.36
C MET A 1 -10.85 7.82 48.73
N LYS A 2 -9.72 7.19 49.06
CA LYS A 2 -9.50 5.73 49.27
C LYS A 2 -9.57 4.87 47.99
N PHE A 3 -8.67 3.99 47.69
CA PHE A 3 -7.39 3.39 48.14
C PHE A 3 -6.95 2.50 46.98
N ILE A 4 -5.77 2.64 46.47
CA ILE A 4 -4.59 1.75 46.56
C ILE A 4 -4.97 0.26 46.71
N LYS A 5 -4.65 -0.50 45.73
CA LYS A 5 -4.08 -1.85 45.95
C LYS A 5 -3.09 -2.20 44.86
N THR A 6 -1.84 -2.08 45.27
CA THR A 6 -0.65 -2.75 44.74
C THR A 6 -0.83 -4.26 44.79
N SER A 7 -0.50 -4.95 43.73
CA SER A 7 -0.11 -6.35 43.84
C SER A 7 1.09 -6.64 42.94
N PHE A 8 2.18 -6.81 43.61
CA PHE A 8 3.43 -7.41 43.14
C PHE A 8 3.18 -8.88 42.78
N ILE A 9 3.56 -9.30 41.59
CA ILE A 9 3.94 -10.68 41.37
C ILE A 9 5.20 -10.71 40.52
N LEU A 10 6.19 -11.23 41.17
CA LEU A 10 7.53 -11.60 40.82
C LEU A 10 7.60 -12.55 39.59
N LEU A 11 8.60 -12.29 38.75
CA LEU A 11 9.71 -13.11 38.36
C LEU A 11 9.44 -14.55 37.85
N THR A 12 9.64 -14.75 36.54
CA THR A 12 10.43 -15.92 36.09
C THR A 12 11.13 -15.60 34.76
N VAL A 13 12.43 -15.40 34.86
CA VAL A 13 13.37 -15.43 33.74
C VAL A 13 13.56 -16.90 33.34
N THR A 14 13.18 -17.26 32.14
CA THR A 14 13.58 -18.52 31.53
C THR A 14 14.45 -18.22 30.32
N LEU A 15 15.74 -18.40 30.54
CA LEU A 15 16.82 -18.36 29.58
C LEU A 15 16.74 -19.62 28.69
N PHE A 16 16.34 -19.51 27.46
CA PHE A 16 16.53 -20.56 26.46
C PHE A 16 17.71 -20.22 25.57
N ILE A 17 18.83 -20.85 25.90
CA ILE A 17 20.02 -20.92 25.03
C ILE A 17 19.74 -22.03 24.03
N PHE A 18 19.55 -21.68 22.74
CA PHE A 18 19.55 -22.67 21.68
C PHE A 18 20.83 -22.50 20.86
N ALA A 19 21.63 -23.56 20.93
CA ALA A 19 22.94 -23.65 20.33
C ALA A 19 22.86 -23.74 18.80
N CYS A 20 23.69 -22.95 18.13
CA CYS A 20 24.03 -23.11 16.72
C CYS A 20 24.69 -24.48 16.47
N ALA A 21 24.21 -25.17 15.45
CA ALA A 21 24.95 -26.23 14.78
C ALA A 21 25.28 -25.75 13.36
N GLU A 22 26.52 -25.36 13.15
CA GLU A 22 27.15 -25.19 11.84
C GLU A 22 27.40 -26.56 11.22
N THR A 23 26.77 -26.81 10.05
CA THR A 23 27.25 -27.88 9.16
C THR A 23 27.92 -27.24 7.94
N LYS A 24 29.24 -27.34 8.00
CA LYS A 24 30.15 -27.01 6.93
C LYS A 24 30.26 -28.24 6.01
N THR A 25 29.73 -28.17 4.81
CA THR A 25 30.07 -29.11 3.73
C THR A 25 30.84 -28.37 2.66
N THR A 26 32.09 -28.73 2.56
CA THR A 26 33.01 -28.41 1.48
C THR A 26 32.82 -29.46 0.40
N ASP A 27 32.40 -29.04 -0.78
CA ASP A 27 32.62 -29.83 -1.98
C ASP A 27 33.11 -28.93 -3.12
N THR A 28 34.39 -29.17 -3.42
CA THR A 28 35.14 -28.68 -4.55
C THR A 28 34.71 -29.48 -5.77
N ASN A 29 34.10 -28.84 -6.76
CA ASN A 29 34.21 -29.34 -8.12
C ASN A 29 34.20 -28.22 -9.15
N SER A 30 35.34 -28.08 -9.81
CA SER A 30 35.62 -27.18 -10.90
C SER A 30 35.02 -27.76 -12.18
N ALA A 31 34.06 -27.06 -12.78
CA ALA A 31 33.79 -27.22 -14.20
C ALA A 31 33.29 -25.88 -14.74
N ALA A 32 34.03 -25.36 -15.69
CA ALA A 32 33.71 -24.17 -16.45
C ALA A 32 32.33 -24.33 -17.11
N ASN A 33 31.38 -23.47 -16.76
CA ASN A 33 30.14 -23.39 -17.52
C ASN A 33 29.92 -21.92 -17.89
N THR A 34 29.94 -21.70 -19.19
CA THR A 34 29.63 -20.46 -19.86
C THR A 34 28.29 -19.94 -19.36
N VAL A 35 28.31 -18.83 -18.64
CA VAL A 35 27.08 -18.12 -18.22
C VAL A 35 26.48 -17.48 -19.46
N VAL A 36 25.53 -18.15 -20.06
CA VAL A 36 24.57 -17.49 -20.94
C VAL A 36 23.74 -16.56 -20.08
N VAL A 37 24.00 -15.26 -20.16
CA VAL A 37 23.14 -14.22 -19.59
C VAL A 37 21.84 -14.26 -20.38
N THR A 38 20.92 -15.11 -19.97
CA THR A 38 19.53 -14.99 -20.40
C THR A 38 18.95 -13.77 -19.70
N ASN A 39 18.75 -12.72 -20.48
CA ASN A 39 17.98 -11.54 -20.09
C ASN A 39 16.66 -12.02 -19.48
N PRO A 40 16.31 -11.64 -18.22
CA PRO A 40 15.03 -12.04 -17.66
C PRO A 40 13.94 -11.38 -18.52
N THR A 41 13.28 -12.19 -19.32
CA THR A 41 11.99 -11.81 -19.91
C THR A 41 11.09 -11.40 -18.76
N VAL A 42 10.78 -10.10 -18.68
CA VAL A 42 9.85 -9.54 -17.71
C VAL A 42 8.51 -10.24 -17.92
N GLN A 43 8.23 -11.16 -17.03
CA GLN A 43 7.03 -12.00 -17.10
C GLN A 43 5.82 -11.12 -16.76
N PRO A 44 4.74 -11.11 -17.55
CA PRO A 44 3.58 -10.25 -17.33
C PRO A 44 2.82 -10.51 -16.01
N THR A 45 3.20 -11.53 -15.28
CA THR A 45 2.60 -11.93 -14.00
C THR A 45 2.77 -10.90 -12.90
N ALA A 46 3.88 -10.14 -12.87
CA ALA A 46 4.13 -9.13 -11.84
C ALA A 46 3.15 -7.93 -11.94
N ALA A 47 2.85 -7.49 -13.15
CA ALA A 47 1.95 -6.35 -13.38
C ALA A 47 0.48 -6.68 -13.03
N ILE A 48 0.07 -7.93 -13.14
CA ILE A 48 -1.28 -8.38 -12.77
C ILE A 48 -1.42 -8.44 -11.25
N ASP A 49 -0.37 -8.85 -10.55
CA ASP A 49 -0.36 -9.00 -9.09
C ASP A 49 -0.29 -7.62 -8.39
N GLU A 50 0.53 -6.70 -8.92
CA GLU A 50 0.59 -5.31 -8.43
C GLU A 50 -0.78 -4.60 -8.54
N LEU A 51 -1.48 -4.80 -9.63
CA LEU A 51 -2.77 -4.15 -9.88
C LEU A 51 -3.90 -4.74 -9.03
N ALA A 52 -3.88 -6.03 -8.77
CA ALA A 52 -4.82 -6.69 -7.87
C ALA A 52 -4.63 -6.22 -6.42
N SER A 53 -3.39 -5.99 -5.99
CA SER A 53 -3.09 -5.46 -4.66
C SER A 53 -3.59 -4.02 -4.50
N VAL A 54 -3.49 -3.21 -5.54
CA VAL A 54 -3.96 -1.81 -5.56
C VAL A 54 -5.47 -1.72 -5.62
N GLU A 55 -6.13 -2.58 -6.38
CA GLU A 55 -7.58 -2.68 -6.38
C GLU A 55 -8.12 -2.96 -4.97
N LYS A 56 -7.49 -3.89 -4.25
CA LYS A 56 -7.83 -4.17 -2.86
C LYS A 56 -7.70 -2.92 -1.98
N ILE A 57 -6.59 -2.16 -2.10
CA ILE A 57 -6.42 -0.91 -1.36
C ILE A 57 -7.54 0.08 -1.70
N TYR A 58 -7.91 0.20 -2.97
CA TYR A 58 -8.99 1.07 -3.40
C TYR A 58 -10.33 0.67 -2.76
N LEU A 59 -10.70 -0.60 -2.84
CA LEU A 59 -11.95 -1.13 -2.30
C LEU A 59 -12.04 -1.01 -0.76
N GLU A 60 -10.95 -1.18 -0.06
CA GLU A 60 -10.92 -1.09 1.41
C GLU A 60 -10.88 0.36 1.92
N THR A 61 -10.31 1.28 1.15
CA THR A 61 -9.92 2.60 1.66
C THR A 61 -10.59 3.76 0.95
N CYS A 62 -10.74 3.71 -0.38
CA CYS A 62 -11.15 4.84 -1.20
C CYS A 62 -12.65 4.80 -1.57
N VAL A 63 -13.20 3.60 -1.77
CA VAL A 63 -14.57 3.38 -2.25
C VAL A 63 -15.62 4.06 -1.39
N LYS A 64 -15.37 4.20 -0.11
CA LYS A 64 -16.30 4.80 0.86
C LYS A 64 -16.74 6.23 0.47
N CYS A 65 -15.82 6.99 -0.12
CA CYS A 65 -16.07 8.35 -0.59
C CYS A 65 -16.15 8.42 -2.11
N HIS A 66 -15.27 7.70 -2.82
CA HIS A 66 -15.16 7.77 -4.27
C HIS A 66 -16.10 6.82 -5.04
N ARG A 67 -16.76 5.87 -4.34
CA ARG A 67 -17.61 4.82 -4.91
C ARG A 67 -16.81 3.81 -5.74
N GLU A 68 -17.42 2.65 -6.00
CA GLU A 68 -16.78 1.58 -6.78
C GLU A 68 -16.48 1.98 -8.22
N ASN A 69 -17.30 2.85 -8.79
CA ASN A 69 -17.19 3.34 -10.16
C ASN A 69 -16.49 4.70 -10.30
N GLY A 70 -15.96 5.26 -9.20
CA GLY A 70 -15.25 6.52 -9.22
C GLY A 70 -16.10 7.78 -9.44
N GLU A 71 -17.43 7.67 -9.30
CA GLU A 71 -18.36 8.80 -9.49
C GLU A 71 -18.27 9.86 -8.39
N GLY A 72 -17.81 9.50 -7.20
CA GLY A 72 -17.79 10.39 -6.05
C GLY A 72 -19.21 10.71 -5.55
N GLY A 73 -19.49 12.00 -5.34
CA GLY A 73 -20.81 12.46 -4.85
C GLY A 73 -20.79 12.88 -3.39
N ALA A 74 -21.94 12.83 -2.71
CA ALA A 74 -22.04 13.18 -1.31
C ALA A 74 -21.40 12.11 -0.43
N ALA A 75 -20.55 12.51 0.49
CA ALA A 75 -19.91 11.67 1.50
C ALA A 75 -19.90 12.38 2.86
N ASP A 76 -19.47 11.64 3.88
CA ASP A 76 -19.27 12.18 5.23
C ASP A 76 -17.81 12.00 5.62
N PHE A 77 -17.16 13.08 6.01
CA PHE A 77 -15.78 13.07 6.46
C PHE A 77 -15.67 13.85 7.78
N GLY A 78 -15.26 13.18 8.84
CA GLY A 78 -15.14 13.81 10.15
C GLY A 78 -16.44 14.39 10.71
N GLY A 79 -17.61 13.84 10.33
CA GLY A 79 -18.92 14.39 10.68
C GLY A 79 -19.39 15.56 9.82
N LYS A 80 -18.61 15.92 8.79
CA LYS A 80 -18.88 17.01 7.85
C LYS A 80 -19.37 16.43 6.52
N LYS A 81 -20.44 17.00 5.95
CA LYS A 81 -20.91 16.64 4.60
C LYS A 81 -20.00 17.28 3.57
N ILE A 82 -19.42 16.44 2.71
CA ILE A 82 -18.54 16.87 1.64
C ILE A 82 -19.09 16.43 0.28
N LYS A 83 -18.60 17.03 -0.79
CA LYS A 83 -18.89 16.64 -2.17
C LYS A 83 -17.63 16.16 -2.86
N VAL A 84 -17.47 14.86 -2.95
CA VAL A 84 -16.33 14.22 -3.60
C VAL A 84 -16.45 14.34 -5.12
N PRO A 85 -15.44 14.87 -5.83
CA PRO A 85 -15.48 14.97 -7.28
C PRO A 85 -15.39 13.59 -7.94
N SER A 86 -16.05 13.42 -9.09
CA SER A 86 -15.87 12.24 -9.92
C SER A 86 -14.46 12.22 -10.53
N TYR A 87 -13.87 11.04 -10.65
CA TYR A 87 -12.62 10.86 -11.40
C TYR A 87 -12.77 11.18 -12.90
N GLN A 88 -14.01 11.12 -13.45
CA GLN A 88 -14.32 11.52 -14.83
C GLN A 88 -14.60 13.02 -14.97
N SER A 89 -14.56 13.80 -13.89
CA SER A 89 -14.70 15.26 -13.98
C SER A 89 -13.56 15.87 -14.80
N LYS A 90 -13.81 17.00 -15.46
CA LYS A 90 -12.78 17.72 -16.25
C LYS A 90 -11.54 18.04 -15.42
N GLY A 91 -11.69 18.39 -14.14
CA GLY A 91 -10.57 18.66 -13.23
C GLY A 91 -9.70 17.43 -13.01
N ALA A 92 -10.30 16.29 -12.65
CA ALA A 92 -9.59 15.05 -12.43
C ALA A 92 -8.96 14.48 -13.71
N MET A 93 -9.68 14.57 -14.84
CA MET A 93 -9.17 14.13 -16.14
C MET A 93 -7.95 14.93 -16.63
N ASN A 94 -7.89 16.21 -16.33
CA ASN A 94 -6.81 17.12 -16.76
C ASN A 94 -5.67 17.21 -15.72
N ALA A 95 -5.86 16.71 -14.52
CA ALA A 95 -4.79 16.67 -13.52
C ALA A 95 -3.63 15.78 -14.02
N SER A 96 -2.39 16.15 -13.72
CA SER A 96 -1.23 15.29 -13.96
C SER A 96 -1.22 14.10 -12.98
N ASP A 97 -0.43 13.07 -13.28
CA ASP A 97 -0.25 11.95 -12.37
C ASP A 97 0.39 12.39 -11.04
N ASP A 98 1.33 13.33 -11.09
CA ASP A 98 1.92 13.90 -9.88
C ASP A 98 0.88 14.66 -9.04
N LYS A 99 -0.04 15.38 -9.68
CA LYS A 99 -1.11 16.07 -8.96
C LYS A 99 -2.08 15.11 -8.30
N LEU A 100 -2.44 14.01 -8.97
CA LEU A 100 -3.26 12.95 -8.37
C LEU A 100 -2.51 12.24 -7.23
N TYR A 101 -1.22 12.01 -7.41
CA TYR A 101 -0.36 11.49 -6.35
C TYR A 101 -0.34 12.42 -5.13
N ASP A 102 -0.18 13.73 -5.33
CA ASP A 102 -0.19 14.72 -4.26
C ASP A 102 -1.49 14.70 -3.45
N TYR A 103 -2.64 14.60 -4.12
CA TYR A 103 -3.93 14.45 -3.44
C TYR A 103 -3.99 13.19 -2.59
N ILE A 104 -3.48 12.07 -3.08
CA ILE A 104 -3.43 10.83 -2.31
C ILE A 104 -2.45 10.96 -1.14
N ALA A 105 -1.25 11.46 -1.39
CA ALA A 105 -0.19 11.52 -0.39
C ALA A 105 -0.51 12.50 0.75
N ASN A 106 -0.96 13.70 0.41
CA ASN A 106 -1.12 14.80 1.35
C ASN A 106 -2.57 15.05 1.77
N GLY A 107 -3.54 14.48 1.04
CA GLY A 107 -4.95 14.71 1.26
C GLY A 107 -5.40 16.12 0.84
N GLU A 108 -6.64 16.45 1.16
CA GLU A 108 -7.22 17.79 1.10
C GLU A 108 -7.83 18.12 2.44
N GLU A 109 -7.56 19.32 2.94
CA GLU A 109 -8.02 19.76 4.25
C GLU A 109 -9.55 19.64 4.35
N ASP A 110 -10.02 18.96 5.41
CA ASP A 110 -11.44 18.73 5.68
C ASP A 110 -12.22 17.90 4.63
N GLU A 111 -11.57 17.39 3.59
CA GLU A 111 -12.26 16.67 2.50
C GLU A 111 -11.69 15.28 2.23
N MET A 112 -10.37 15.10 2.30
CA MET A 112 -9.70 13.84 2.03
C MET A 112 -8.52 13.63 2.97
N PRO A 113 -8.41 12.48 3.64
CA PRO A 113 -7.26 12.18 4.52
C PRO A 113 -5.97 12.01 3.72
N ALA A 114 -4.83 12.34 4.34
CA ALA A 114 -3.50 12.03 3.82
C ALA A 114 -3.20 10.52 3.97
N PHE A 115 -2.51 9.94 2.98
CA PHE A 115 -2.16 8.52 2.99
C PHE A 115 -0.65 8.24 3.03
N LYS A 116 0.22 9.25 2.96
CA LYS A 116 1.68 9.08 2.97
C LYS A 116 2.23 8.32 4.18
N ASP A 117 1.53 8.35 5.32
CA ASP A 117 1.93 7.63 6.52
C ASP A 117 1.31 6.21 6.61
N ARG A 118 0.48 5.83 5.64
CA ARG A 118 -0.27 4.56 5.60
C ARG A 118 0.02 3.70 4.38
N LEU A 119 0.41 4.33 3.29
CA LEU A 119 0.73 3.69 2.02
C LEU A 119 2.15 4.04 1.60
N THR A 120 2.83 3.12 0.95
CA THR A 120 4.13 3.39 0.33
C THR A 120 3.98 4.31 -0.89
N GLU A 121 5.06 4.99 -1.27
CA GLU A 121 5.08 5.81 -2.48
C GLU A 121 4.65 4.98 -3.71
N GLN A 122 5.16 3.75 -3.84
CA GLN A 122 4.80 2.86 -4.93
C GLN A 122 3.30 2.55 -4.96
N GLN A 123 2.69 2.22 -3.83
CA GLN A 123 1.25 1.97 -3.74
C GLN A 123 0.42 3.18 -4.14
N MET A 124 0.83 4.39 -3.76
CA MET A 124 0.13 5.62 -4.14
C MET A 124 0.27 5.92 -5.64
N ARG A 125 1.45 5.69 -6.23
CA ARG A 125 1.65 5.81 -7.68
C ARG A 125 0.84 4.77 -8.46
N ASP A 126 0.76 3.56 -7.96
CA ASP A 126 -0.03 2.50 -8.58
C ASP A 126 -1.54 2.74 -8.44
N LEU A 127 -1.99 3.36 -7.34
CA LEU A 127 -3.36 3.89 -7.23
C LEU A 127 -3.67 4.92 -8.31
N VAL A 128 -2.75 5.81 -8.64
CA VAL A 128 -2.93 6.76 -9.76
C VAL A 128 -3.10 6.01 -11.08
N LYS A 129 -2.26 5.02 -11.37
CA LYS A 129 -2.39 4.18 -12.58
C LYS A 129 -3.73 3.43 -12.60
N TYR A 130 -4.14 2.87 -11.46
CA TYR A 130 -5.43 2.21 -11.30
C TYR A 130 -6.59 3.16 -11.64
N ILE A 131 -6.61 4.38 -11.06
CA ILE A 131 -7.60 5.40 -11.33
C ILE A 131 -7.66 5.77 -12.82
N ARG A 132 -6.50 5.94 -13.46
CA ARG A 132 -6.40 6.22 -14.90
C ARG A 132 -7.01 5.12 -15.73
N ARG A 133 -6.63 3.88 -15.44
CA ARG A 133 -7.10 2.72 -16.20
C ARG A 133 -8.58 2.45 -15.99
N GLU A 134 -9.02 2.36 -14.75
CA GLU A 134 -10.37 1.91 -14.45
C GLU A 134 -11.43 2.98 -14.71
N PHE A 135 -11.16 4.21 -14.31
CA PHE A 135 -12.18 5.26 -14.31
C PHE A 135 -12.00 6.29 -15.42
N GLN A 136 -10.80 6.49 -15.94
CA GLN A 136 -10.52 7.50 -16.93
C GLN A 136 -10.24 6.94 -18.34
N LYS A 137 -10.02 5.62 -18.44
CA LYS A 137 -9.73 4.91 -19.70
C LYS A 137 -8.51 5.48 -20.44
N LYS A 138 -7.48 5.81 -19.69
CA LYS A 138 -6.19 6.35 -20.16
C LYS A 138 -5.08 5.30 -20.01
#